data_7089063d81aa68b53723aea9d3282d9c
#
_entry.id   7089063d81aa68b53723aea9d3282d9c
#
_cell.length_a   1.000
_cell.length_b   1.000
_cell.length_c   1.000
_cell.angle_alpha   90.00
_cell.angle_beta   90.00
_cell.angle_gamma   90.00
#
_symmetry.space_group_name_H-M   'P 1'
#
loop_
_entity.id
_entity.type
_entity.pdbx_description
1 polymer ?
#
loop_
_entity_poly.entity_id
_entity_poly.type
_entity_poly.pdbx_seq_one_letter_code
_entity_poly.pdbx_strand_id
1 'polypeptide(L)'
;RGRGSALHILRAHRLWEHYLAEQTGYIESEWHDRADRHEHQMSLDDTDSLSNLLGNPTHDPHGDPIPTARGDLVYHGGKPLSSQEVGQRLHVVHLEDEPESVYSQLVALGLHPGLEIQVLEIGRRLIRIWAAGDEHVIAPLLASNISVVPIVEPDLDDAAEGERLSDLGIGQSCKVLRISRQCR
;
A
#
# COMPACT_ATOMS: atom_id res chain seq x y z
N ARG A 1 -7.81 -9.91 29.36
CA ARG A 1 -6.53 -10.58 29.07
C ARG A 1 -6.47 -11.10 27.62
N GLY A 2 -7.51 -11.71 27.05
CA GLY A 2 -7.48 -12.30 25.69
C GLY A 2 -7.20 -11.32 24.54
N ARG A 3 -7.83 -10.14 24.52
CA ARG A 3 -7.65 -9.16 23.44
C ARG A 3 -6.21 -8.62 23.32
N GLY A 4 -5.56 -8.36 24.46
CA GLY A 4 -4.17 -7.88 24.46
C GLY A 4 -3.19 -8.93 23.92
N SER A 5 -3.39 -10.20 24.26
CA SER A 5 -2.56 -11.30 23.72
C SER A 5 -2.77 -11.48 22.22
N ALA A 6 -4.01 -11.40 21.72
CA ALA A 6 -4.30 -11.52 20.29
C ALA A 6 -3.66 -10.37 19.49
N LEU A 7 -3.75 -9.13 19.97
CA LEU A 7 -3.12 -7.98 19.31
C LEU A 7 -1.59 -8.07 19.33
N HIS A 8 -0.99 -8.64 20.38
CA HIS A 8 0.44 -8.87 20.42
C HIS A 8 0.89 -9.91 19.39
N ILE A 9 0.19 -11.03 19.29
CA ILE A 9 0.48 -12.08 18.29
C ILE A 9 0.35 -11.50 16.90
N LEU A 10 -0.77 -10.83 16.60
CA LEU A 10 -1.00 -10.18 15.30
C LEU A 10 0.11 -9.17 14.97
N ARG A 11 0.57 -8.36 15.94
CA ARG A 11 1.67 -7.43 15.76
C ARG A 11 2.98 -8.14 15.45
N ALA A 12 3.29 -9.21 16.20
CA ALA A 12 4.49 -10.01 15.99
C ALA A 12 4.50 -10.67 14.61
N HIS A 13 3.36 -11.25 14.20
CA HIS A 13 3.15 -11.83 12.88
C HIS A 13 3.46 -10.84 11.75
N ARG A 14 2.75 -9.73 11.71
CA ARG A 14 2.87 -8.72 10.64
C ARG A 14 4.24 -8.03 10.59
N LEU A 15 4.86 -7.79 11.74
CA LEU A 15 6.24 -7.31 11.78
C LEU A 15 7.23 -8.34 11.27
N TRP A 16 6.97 -9.63 11.51
CA TRP A 16 7.84 -10.69 11.02
C TRP A 16 7.71 -10.87 9.51
N GLU A 17 6.51 -10.79 8.95
CA GLU A 17 6.30 -10.76 7.49
C GLU A 17 7.03 -9.57 6.86
N HIS A 18 6.91 -8.38 7.44
CA HIS A 18 7.62 -7.20 6.98
C HIS A 18 9.14 -7.39 7.00
N TYR A 19 9.67 -8.00 8.06
CA TYR A 19 11.08 -8.36 8.15
C TYR A 19 11.49 -9.35 7.06
N LEU A 20 10.70 -10.37 6.83
CA LEU A 20 10.98 -11.38 5.80
C LEU A 20 11.01 -10.75 4.39
N ALA A 21 10.09 -9.86 4.10
CA ALA A 21 10.00 -9.16 2.83
C ALA A 21 11.20 -8.24 2.57
N GLU A 22 11.62 -7.46 3.57
CA GLU A 22 12.64 -6.43 3.36
C GLU A 22 14.06 -6.89 3.63
N GLN A 23 14.25 -7.80 4.58
CA GLN A 23 15.58 -8.11 5.12
C GLN A 23 16.07 -9.51 4.75
N THR A 24 15.25 -10.30 4.03
CA THR A 24 15.62 -11.66 3.67
C THR A 24 15.43 -11.92 2.17
N GLY A 25 15.85 -13.08 1.70
CA GLY A 25 15.63 -13.50 0.32
C GLY A 25 14.49 -14.51 0.17
N TYR A 26 13.64 -14.65 1.17
CA TYR A 26 12.50 -15.56 1.09
C TYR A 26 11.45 -15.03 0.11
N ILE A 27 10.87 -15.94 -0.67
CA ILE A 27 9.78 -15.61 -1.60
C ILE A 27 8.50 -15.34 -0.81
N GLU A 28 7.64 -14.51 -1.38
CA GLU A 28 6.42 -14.01 -0.76
C GLU A 28 5.50 -15.11 -0.21
N SER A 29 5.33 -16.20 -0.96
CA SER A 29 4.54 -17.36 -0.53
C SER A 29 5.06 -18.11 0.71
N GLU A 30 6.27 -17.80 1.19
CA GLU A 30 6.84 -18.39 2.39
C GLU A 30 6.70 -17.49 3.64
N TRP A 31 6.31 -16.21 3.48
CA TRP A 31 6.34 -15.27 4.60
C TRP A 31 5.33 -15.64 5.68
N HIS A 32 4.09 -15.89 5.30
CA HIS A 32 3.00 -16.23 6.22
C HIS A 32 3.33 -17.45 7.07
N ASP A 33 3.67 -18.57 6.46
CA ASP A 33 4.06 -19.81 7.14
C ASP A 33 5.25 -19.64 8.10
N ARG A 34 6.15 -18.72 7.79
CA ARG A 34 7.32 -18.42 8.63
C ARG A 34 6.94 -17.51 9.78
N ALA A 35 6.08 -16.53 9.55
CA ALA A 35 5.57 -15.65 10.57
C ALA A 35 4.75 -16.42 11.61
N ASP A 36 3.85 -17.30 11.19
CA ASP A 36 3.07 -18.20 12.06
C ASP A 36 3.94 -19.01 13.05
N ARG A 37 5.04 -19.53 12.54
CA ARG A 37 5.96 -20.32 13.37
C ARG A 37 6.75 -19.49 14.38
N HIS A 38 6.88 -18.19 14.15
CA HIS A 38 7.74 -17.31 14.93
C HIS A 38 6.96 -16.41 15.90
N GLU A 39 5.75 -16.00 15.57
CA GLU A 39 4.93 -15.04 16.33
C GLU A 39 4.72 -15.42 17.79
N HIS A 40 4.51 -16.72 18.06
CA HIS A 40 4.30 -17.23 19.41
C HIS A 40 5.57 -17.29 20.27
N GLN A 41 6.74 -17.12 19.67
CA GLN A 41 8.03 -17.17 20.36
C GLN A 41 8.53 -15.78 20.73
N MET A 42 7.95 -14.72 20.15
CA MET A 42 8.37 -13.35 20.40
C MET A 42 7.76 -12.79 21.68
N SER A 43 8.61 -12.26 22.54
CA SER A 43 8.19 -11.45 23.68
C SER A 43 7.74 -10.06 23.23
N LEU A 44 7.13 -9.29 24.13
CA LEU A 44 6.79 -7.88 23.87
C LEU A 44 8.04 -7.05 23.53
N ASP A 45 9.13 -7.27 24.26
CA ASP A 45 10.38 -6.55 24.07
C ASP A 45 11.06 -6.91 22.74
N ASP A 46 10.97 -8.17 22.30
CA ASP A 46 11.47 -8.61 20.99
C ASP A 46 10.66 -7.96 19.87
N THR A 47 9.33 -7.92 20.02
CA THR A 47 8.43 -7.32 19.05
C THR A 47 8.65 -5.81 18.92
N ASP A 48 8.89 -5.12 20.04
CA ASP A 48 9.22 -3.69 20.03
C ASP A 48 10.60 -3.43 19.42
N SER A 49 11.57 -4.29 19.69
CA SER A 49 12.92 -4.22 19.10
C SER A 49 12.86 -4.41 17.58
N LEU A 50 12.08 -5.39 17.11
CA LEU A 50 11.86 -5.64 15.69
C LEU A 50 11.17 -4.46 15.02
N SER A 51 10.11 -3.92 15.64
CA SER A 51 9.41 -2.72 15.12
C SER A 51 10.36 -1.54 14.95
N ASN A 52 11.22 -1.29 15.94
CA ASN A 52 12.22 -0.22 15.87
C ASN A 52 13.26 -0.46 14.78
N LEU A 53 13.73 -1.69 14.62
CA LEU A 53 14.67 -2.10 13.57
C LEU A 53 14.10 -1.80 12.16
N LEU A 54 12.80 -2.05 11.97
CA LEU A 54 12.08 -1.84 10.71
C LEU A 54 11.59 -0.39 10.51
N GLY A 55 11.93 0.53 11.42
CA GLY A 55 11.52 1.94 11.32
C GLY A 55 10.06 2.20 11.74
N ASN A 56 9.49 1.30 12.54
CA ASN A 56 8.10 1.37 13.03
C ASN A 56 7.06 1.39 11.91
N PRO A 57 7.02 0.36 11.05
CA PRO A 57 6.05 0.29 9.97
C PRO A 57 4.63 0.25 10.52
N THR A 58 3.70 0.86 9.80
CA THR A 58 2.28 0.89 10.16
C THR A 58 1.45 -0.17 9.45
N HIS A 59 2.00 -0.75 8.39
CA HIS A 59 1.38 -1.80 7.58
C HIS A 59 2.43 -2.86 7.22
N ASP A 60 1.97 -4.07 7.03
CA ASP A 60 2.78 -5.18 6.51
C ASP A 60 2.91 -5.12 4.97
N PRO A 61 3.59 -6.08 4.33
CA PRO A 61 3.77 -6.08 2.88
C PRO A 61 2.47 -6.22 2.08
N HIS A 62 1.42 -6.78 2.66
CA HIS A 62 0.11 -6.94 2.03
C HIS A 62 -0.76 -5.67 2.17
N GLY A 63 -0.36 -4.74 3.06
CA GLY A 63 -1.08 -3.51 3.39
C GLY A 63 -1.96 -3.64 4.63
N ASP A 64 -1.85 -4.70 5.38
CA ASP A 64 -2.57 -4.90 6.62
C ASP A 64 -2.00 -4.05 7.77
N PRO A 65 -2.85 -3.41 8.60
CA PRO A 65 -2.40 -2.50 9.63
C PRO A 65 -1.69 -3.22 10.78
N ILE A 66 -0.43 -2.89 11.05
CA ILE A 66 0.33 -3.42 12.18
C ILE A 66 -0.13 -2.74 13.48
N PRO A 67 -0.61 -3.49 14.49
CA PRO A 67 -0.98 -2.91 15.77
C PRO A 67 0.20 -2.20 16.43
N THR A 68 0.00 -1.03 17.01
CA THR A 68 1.00 -0.39 17.88
C THR A 68 1.21 -1.20 19.16
N ALA A 69 2.24 -0.89 19.95
CA ALA A 69 2.44 -1.48 21.27
C ALA A 69 1.24 -1.27 22.23
N ARG A 70 0.40 -0.26 21.97
CA ARG A 70 -0.83 0.01 22.72
C ARG A 70 -2.06 -0.69 22.15
N GLY A 71 -1.93 -1.34 20.98
CA GLY A 71 -3.01 -2.02 20.28
C GLY A 71 -3.83 -1.11 19.36
N ASP A 72 -3.36 0.09 19.06
CA ASP A 72 -4.01 0.97 18.07
C ASP A 72 -3.69 0.49 16.66
N LEU A 73 -4.65 0.64 15.74
CA LEU A 73 -4.53 0.27 14.33
C LEU A 73 -4.71 1.51 13.45
N VAL A 74 -3.82 1.68 12.48
CA VAL A 74 -3.90 2.74 11.46
C VAL A 74 -4.45 2.13 10.19
N TYR A 75 -5.72 2.42 9.88
CA TYR A 75 -6.35 1.92 8.65
C TYR A 75 -6.08 2.87 7.49
N HIS A 76 -5.80 2.31 6.32
CA HIS A 76 -5.55 3.06 5.09
C HIS A 76 -6.81 3.69 4.46
N GLY A 77 -8.02 3.32 4.92
CA GLY A 77 -9.30 3.84 4.41
C GLY A 77 -9.64 3.41 2.97
N GLY A 78 -8.96 2.39 2.46
CA GLY A 78 -9.17 1.86 1.11
C GLY A 78 -10.57 1.29 0.90
N LYS A 79 -11.03 1.34 -0.36
CA LYS A 79 -12.26 0.71 -0.81
C LYS A 79 -11.94 -0.31 -1.90
N PRO A 80 -12.78 -1.37 -2.06
CA PRO A 80 -12.58 -2.34 -3.12
C PRO A 80 -12.47 -1.69 -4.50
N LEU A 81 -11.54 -2.15 -5.33
CA LEU A 81 -11.38 -1.69 -6.71
C LEU A 81 -12.66 -1.92 -7.52
N SER A 82 -13.39 -2.98 -7.24
CA SER A 82 -14.68 -3.30 -7.87
C SER A 82 -15.77 -2.22 -7.63
N SER A 83 -15.60 -1.35 -6.65
CA SER A 83 -16.54 -0.27 -6.30
C SER A 83 -16.12 1.11 -6.81
N GLN A 84 -15.05 1.18 -7.58
CA GLN A 84 -14.51 2.45 -8.10
C GLN A 84 -15.19 2.83 -9.42
N GLU A 85 -14.83 4.00 -9.97
CA GLU A 85 -15.38 4.54 -11.21
C GLU A 85 -14.34 4.53 -12.34
N VAL A 86 -14.82 4.44 -13.57
CA VAL A 86 -13.97 4.49 -14.76
C VAL A 86 -13.25 5.85 -14.85
N GLY A 87 -11.98 5.83 -15.21
CA GLY A 87 -11.13 7.00 -15.36
C GLY A 87 -10.38 7.40 -14.09
N GLN A 88 -10.74 6.85 -12.92
CA GLN A 88 -10.02 7.16 -11.67
C GLN A 88 -8.59 6.63 -11.69
N ARG A 89 -7.68 7.44 -11.14
CA ARG A 89 -6.32 7.05 -10.78
C ARG A 89 -6.27 6.77 -9.28
N LEU A 90 -5.71 5.64 -8.93
CA LEU A 90 -5.81 5.08 -7.59
C LEU A 90 -4.45 4.51 -7.15
N HIS A 91 -4.17 4.54 -5.85
CA HIS A 91 -3.12 3.73 -5.25
C HIS A 91 -3.70 2.45 -4.66
N VAL A 92 -3.07 1.32 -4.95
CA VAL A 92 -3.31 0.07 -4.22
C VAL A 92 -2.74 0.25 -2.82
N VAL A 93 -3.57 0.02 -1.81
CA VAL A 93 -3.16 0.14 -0.40
C VAL A 93 -3.19 -1.18 0.35
N HIS A 94 -3.90 -2.17 -0.18
CA HIS A 94 -3.97 -3.50 0.41
C HIS A 94 -4.40 -4.54 -0.63
N LEU A 95 -3.83 -5.72 -0.54
CA LEU A 95 -4.26 -6.94 -1.24
C LEU A 95 -4.65 -7.97 -0.19
N GLU A 96 -5.87 -8.52 -0.31
CA GLU A 96 -6.33 -9.62 0.53
C GLU A 96 -5.47 -10.86 0.26
N ASP A 97 -4.79 -11.38 1.27
CA ASP A 97 -3.86 -12.50 1.17
C ASP A 97 -4.55 -13.87 1.33
N GLU A 98 -5.80 -13.87 1.82
CA GLU A 98 -6.63 -15.07 1.91
C GLU A 98 -7.84 -15.03 0.94
N PRO A 99 -8.12 -16.11 0.23
CA PRO A 99 -7.36 -17.36 0.13
C PRO A 99 -6.11 -17.20 -0.76
N GLU A 100 -5.03 -17.88 -0.44
CA GLU A 100 -3.74 -17.85 -1.16
C GLU A 100 -3.90 -17.97 -2.69
N SER A 101 -4.88 -18.76 -3.15
CA SER A 101 -5.15 -18.93 -4.59
C SER A 101 -5.64 -17.64 -5.29
N VAL A 102 -6.27 -16.72 -4.57
CA VAL A 102 -6.67 -15.39 -5.06
C VAL A 102 -5.46 -14.47 -5.03
N TYR A 103 -4.78 -14.42 -3.91
CA TYR A 103 -3.59 -13.60 -3.71
C TYR A 103 -2.50 -13.90 -4.75
N SER A 104 -2.15 -15.18 -4.97
CA SER A 104 -1.18 -15.59 -5.98
C SER A 104 -1.51 -15.09 -7.39
N GLN A 105 -2.80 -14.98 -7.74
CA GLN A 105 -3.22 -14.42 -9.04
C GLN A 105 -2.99 -12.90 -9.10
N LEU A 106 -3.21 -12.17 -8.00
CA LEU A 106 -2.96 -10.73 -7.94
C LEU A 106 -1.47 -10.43 -8.06
N VAL A 107 -0.64 -11.16 -7.33
CA VAL A 107 0.82 -11.05 -7.39
C VAL A 107 1.35 -11.42 -8.78
N ALA A 108 0.82 -12.45 -9.43
CA ALA A 108 1.20 -12.84 -10.79
C ALA A 108 0.88 -11.76 -11.84
N LEU A 109 -0.07 -10.87 -11.56
CA LEU A 109 -0.37 -9.67 -12.37
C LEU A 109 0.56 -8.49 -12.04
N GLY A 110 1.51 -8.66 -11.12
CA GLY A 110 2.41 -7.60 -10.67
C GLY A 110 1.75 -6.56 -9.76
N LEU A 111 0.60 -6.89 -9.19
CA LEU A 111 -0.10 -5.99 -8.26
C LEU A 111 0.54 -6.11 -6.87
N HIS A 112 0.72 -4.97 -6.22
CA HIS A 112 1.26 -4.87 -4.86
C HIS A 112 0.82 -3.54 -4.22
N PRO A 113 0.81 -3.42 -2.89
CA PRO A 113 0.59 -2.14 -2.21
C PRO A 113 1.59 -1.07 -2.68
N GLY A 114 1.12 0.15 -2.84
CA GLY A 114 1.90 1.28 -3.38
C GLY A 114 1.84 1.43 -4.91
N LEU A 115 1.33 0.45 -5.65
CA LEU A 115 1.20 0.54 -7.10
C LEU A 115 0.12 1.56 -7.49
N GLU A 116 0.43 2.41 -8.48
CA GLU A 116 -0.57 3.25 -9.12
C GLU A 116 -1.31 2.47 -10.21
N ILE A 117 -2.62 2.61 -10.22
CA ILE A 117 -3.48 2.01 -11.23
C ILE A 117 -4.47 3.05 -11.78
N GLN A 118 -4.92 2.83 -13.01
CA GLN A 118 -6.03 3.59 -13.61
C GLN A 118 -7.14 2.64 -14.02
N VAL A 119 -8.38 2.96 -13.66
CA VAL A 119 -9.54 2.18 -14.05
C VAL A 119 -9.95 2.53 -15.48
N LEU A 120 -9.89 1.55 -16.38
CA LEU A 120 -10.23 1.71 -17.79
C LEU A 120 -11.67 1.32 -18.09
N GLU A 121 -12.16 0.23 -17.46
CA GLU A 121 -13.50 -0.31 -17.66
C GLU A 121 -13.97 -1.06 -16.41
N ILE A 122 -15.25 -0.91 -16.08
CA ILE A 122 -15.93 -1.71 -15.06
C ILE A 122 -17.16 -2.37 -15.69
N GLY A 123 -17.06 -3.67 -15.90
CA GLY A 123 -18.11 -4.51 -16.43
C GLY A 123 -18.58 -5.58 -15.44
N ARG A 124 -19.73 -6.21 -15.74
CA ARG A 124 -20.27 -7.29 -14.89
C ARG A 124 -19.38 -8.54 -14.89
N ARG A 125 -18.58 -8.77 -15.93
CA ARG A 125 -17.76 -9.98 -16.10
C ARG A 125 -16.27 -9.71 -16.02
N LEU A 126 -15.85 -8.47 -16.23
CA LEU A 126 -14.44 -8.08 -16.24
C LEU A 126 -14.28 -6.63 -15.79
N ILE A 127 -13.12 -6.34 -15.25
CA ILE A 127 -12.65 -4.99 -14.95
C ILE A 127 -11.31 -4.85 -15.67
N ARG A 128 -11.12 -3.73 -16.37
CA ARG A 128 -9.86 -3.42 -17.04
C ARG A 128 -9.18 -2.28 -16.32
N ILE A 129 -7.91 -2.47 -16.04
CA ILE A 129 -7.06 -1.48 -15.41
C ILE A 129 -5.77 -1.31 -16.19
N TRP A 130 -5.19 -0.14 -16.09
CA TRP A 130 -3.81 0.12 -16.47
C TRP A 130 -2.96 0.08 -15.20
N ALA A 131 -1.91 -0.74 -15.15
CA ALA A 131 -1.03 -0.88 -14.01
C ALA A 131 0.36 -1.33 -14.48
N ALA A 132 1.42 -0.88 -13.83
CA ALA A 132 2.81 -1.26 -14.12
C ALA A 132 3.24 -1.11 -15.59
N GLY A 133 2.59 -0.22 -16.35
CA GLY A 133 2.92 0.02 -17.77
C GLY A 133 2.18 -0.88 -18.75
N ASP A 134 1.20 -1.67 -18.32
CA ASP A 134 0.43 -2.58 -19.15
C ASP A 134 -1.07 -2.57 -18.77
N GLU A 135 -1.91 -3.12 -19.65
CA GLU A 135 -3.33 -3.31 -19.44
C GLU A 135 -3.62 -4.70 -18.88
N HIS A 136 -4.33 -4.75 -17.77
CA HIS A 136 -4.75 -5.99 -17.12
C HIS A 136 -6.26 -6.13 -17.16
N VAL A 137 -6.71 -7.37 -17.44
CA VAL A 137 -8.12 -7.76 -17.37
C VAL A 137 -8.28 -8.69 -16.19
N ILE A 138 -9.08 -8.28 -15.21
CA ILE A 138 -9.30 -9.00 -13.97
C ILE A 138 -10.77 -9.32 -13.76
N ALA A 139 -11.03 -10.45 -13.10
CA ALA A 139 -12.38 -10.81 -12.70
C ALA A 139 -12.87 -9.87 -11.58
N PRO A 140 -14.19 -9.56 -11.50
CA PRO A 140 -14.73 -8.74 -10.39
C PRO A 140 -14.41 -9.32 -9.01
N LEU A 141 -14.33 -10.64 -8.88
CA LEU A 141 -13.93 -11.29 -7.64
C LEU A 141 -12.50 -10.90 -7.24
N LEU A 142 -11.54 -10.91 -8.16
CA LEU A 142 -10.17 -10.46 -7.88
C LEU A 142 -10.14 -8.98 -7.51
N ALA A 143 -10.89 -8.15 -8.23
CA ALA A 143 -10.97 -6.71 -7.96
C ALA A 143 -11.60 -6.38 -6.59
N SER A 144 -12.44 -7.25 -6.03
CA SER A 144 -12.99 -7.06 -4.68
C SER A 144 -11.96 -7.32 -3.57
N ASN A 145 -10.87 -8.00 -3.89
CA ASN A 145 -9.77 -8.30 -2.97
C ASN A 145 -8.60 -7.29 -3.09
N ILE A 146 -8.79 -6.22 -3.86
CA ILE A 146 -7.83 -5.12 -3.99
C ILE A 146 -8.43 -3.89 -3.35
N SER A 147 -7.84 -3.39 -2.29
CA SER A 147 -8.24 -2.11 -1.67
C SER A 147 -7.42 -0.96 -2.25
N VAL A 148 -8.12 0.11 -2.63
CA VAL A 148 -7.52 1.27 -3.29
C VAL A 148 -7.98 2.58 -2.67
N VAL A 149 -7.14 3.62 -2.78
CA VAL A 149 -7.48 5.00 -2.43
C VAL A 149 -7.30 5.90 -3.65
N PRO A 150 -8.11 6.95 -3.81
CA PRO A 150 -7.93 7.92 -4.89
C PRO A 150 -6.58 8.63 -4.77
N ILE A 151 -5.90 8.81 -5.91
CA ILE A 151 -4.78 9.75 -6.01
C ILE A 151 -5.39 11.14 -6.06
N VAL A 152 -5.25 11.88 -4.96
CA VAL A 152 -5.61 13.29 -4.92
C VAL A 152 -4.49 14.05 -5.62
N GLU A 153 -4.68 14.39 -6.88
CA GLU A 153 -3.83 15.41 -7.50
C GLU A 153 -4.13 16.72 -6.76
N PRO A 154 -3.11 17.42 -6.23
CA PRO A 154 -3.35 18.73 -5.65
C PRO A 154 -4.00 19.59 -6.75
N ASP A 155 -5.14 20.19 -6.42
CA ASP A 155 -5.87 21.07 -7.32
C ASP A 155 -4.93 22.21 -7.74
N LEU A 156 -4.46 22.14 -8.98
CA LEU A 156 -3.41 23.04 -9.47
C LEU A 156 -3.96 24.45 -9.74
N ASP A 157 -5.28 24.60 -9.69
CA ASP A 157 -5.95 25.88 -9.82
C ASP A 157 -6.01 26.66 -8.50
N ASP A 158 -5.86 25.97 -7.37
CA ASP A 158 -5.81 26.61 -6.03
C ASP A 158 -4.36 26.85 -5.52
N ALA A 159 -3.36 26.54 -6.35
CA ALA A 159 -1.98 26.90 -6.08
C ALA A 159 -1.83 28.39 -6.34
N ALA A 160 -1.98 29.15 -5.24
CA ALA A 160 -1.68 30.56 -5.11
C ALA A 160 -0.60 31.07 -6.09
N GLU A 161 -0.86 32.24 -6.60
CA GLU A 161 0.05 33.20 -7.25
C GLU A 161 1.52 32.91 -6.95
N GLY A 162 2.13 32.00 -7.72
CA GLY A 162 3.57 31.77 -7.73
C GLY A 162 4.18 32.52 -8.91
N GLU A 163 5.20 33.28 -8.65
CA GLU A 163 6.00 33.90 -9.73
C GLU A 163 6.78 32.81 -10.48
N ARG A 164 6.98 33.00 -11.77
CA ARG A 164 7.84 32.11 -12.54
C ARG A 164 9.29 32.31 -12.10
N LEU A 165 10.08 31.24 -12.09
CA LEU A 165 11.49 31.29 -11.75
C LEU A 165 12.27 32.31 -12.63
N SER A 166 11.82 32.49 -13.89
CA SER A 166 12.37 33.51 -14.81
C SER A 166 12.14 34.94 -14.39
N ASP A 167 11.19 35.20 -13.52
CA ASP A 167 10.75 36.54 -13.12
C ASP A 167 11.39 36.97 -11.79
N LEU A 168 12.16 36.07 -11.17
CA LEU A 168 12.89 36.34 -9.94
C LEU A 168 14.18 37.12 -10.19
N GLY A 169 14.42 38.13 -9.35
CA GLY A 169 15.65 38.94 -9.39
C GLY A 169 16.83 38.23 -8.76
N ILE A 170 18.03 38.66 -9.12
CA ILE A 170 19.30 38.15 -8.54
C ILE A 170 19.32 38.40 -7.03
N GLY A 171 19.55 37.32 -6.25
CA GLY A 171 19.63 37.35 -4.78
C GLY A 171 18.30 37.07 -4.06
N GLN A 172 17.23 36.83 -4.77
CA GLN A 172 15.96 36.37 -4.18
C GLN A 172 15.97 34.86 -3.91
N SER A 173 15.45 34.46 -2.76
CA SER A 173 15.24 33.06 -2.40
C SER A 173 13.79 32.69 -2.64
N CYS A 174 13.58 31.52 -3.24
CA CYS A 174 12.22 30.99 -3.48
C CYS A 174 12.12 29.53 -3.08
N LYS A 175 10.90 29.08 -2.86
CA LYS A 175 10.56 27.65 -2.72
C LYS A 175 9.87 27.20 -4.00
N VAL A 176 10.42 26.19 -4.66
CA VAL A 176 9.77 25.61 -5.86
C VAL A 176 8.50 24.89 -5.43
N LEU A 177 7.38 25.39 -5.87
CA LEU A 177 6.05 24.80 -5.61
C LEU A 177 5.64 23.80 -6.70
N ARG A 178 6.12 24.01 -7.95
CA ARG A 178 5.77 23.18 -9.09
C ARG A 178 6.82 23.23 -10.19
N ILE A 179 6.98 22.13 -10.91
CA ILE A 179 7.74 22.04 -12.16
C ILE A 179 6.78 21.55 -13.24
N SER A 180 6.50 22.38 -14.25
CA SER A 180 5.71 21.96 -15.42
C SER A 180 6.61 21.31 -16.46
N ARG A 181 6.26 20.10 -16.93
CA ARG A 181 6.87 19.52 -18.14
C ARG A 181 6.10 20.03 -19.34
N GLN A 182 6.68 20.93 -20.11
CA GLN A 182 6.25 21.15 -21.48
C GLN A 182 6.95 20.10 -22.34
N CYS A 183 6.22 19.05 -22.76
CA CYS A 183 6.65 18.24 -23.90
C CYS A 183 6.42 19.07 -25.17
N ARG A 184 7.49 19.30 -25.92
CA ARG A 184 7.41 19.69 -27.33
C ARG A 184 7.36 18.44 -28.17
#